data_2050e3b3302d696c2b4e973897c4a1e7
#
_entry.id   2050e3b3302d696c2b4e973897c4a1e7
#
_cell.length_a   1.000
_cell.length_b   1.000
_cell.length_c   1.000
_cell.angle_alpha   90.00
_cell.angle_beta   90.00
_cell.angle_gamma   90.00
#
_symmetry.space_group_name_H-M   'P 1'
#
loop_
_entity.id
_entity.type
_entity.pdbx_description
1 polymer ?
#
loop_
_entity_poly.entity_id
_entity_poly.type
_entity_poly.pdbx_seq_one_letter_code
_entity_poly.pdbx_strand_id
1 'polypeptide(L)'
;MDIARPDISKAKRKKRIIYGVVAGLGLIGITVALSRLKPAAPTVERNLVWIDTVKRGPMVRQVRGLGTLVPEEIRWIAARTQGRVDKIILRPGAIVEPGSLILELTNPDVESGATNANSQLHAAEVQLTNLKVQLESQLLAAESAAANARSNYEQARLQAEVNDALFKDGLVSPVQLKLSQVVADEAKTRNQIEQKRFAFSQDSIKPQLAVQEAEVERLRSLAKLRRDELEALKVRSSMSGVLSALPVEVGAQVQPGTNLARVADPTKLKAEVRVAETQAKDIAIGQTAQIDTRNGIVEGRVARIDPAVQNGTVLVDVTITNELPKGARPDLSVDGTIELERLNEVIFVGRPAFGQERSTVGIFKLVEGTNDAVRIQAKLGRSSVNTIEIISGLQPGDRVILSDMSQWDANDRVRLN
;
A
#
# COMPACT_ATOMS: atom_id res chain seq x y z
N MET A 1 68.21 -100.30 58.62
CA MET A 1 67.51 -99.28 59.31
C MET A 1 67.39 -98.16 58.36
N ASP A 2 66.22 -98.03 57.76
CA ASP A 2 65.94 -97.03 56.76
C ASP A 2 64.95 -95.97 57.35
N ILE A 3 65.40 -94.76 57.46
CA ILE A 3 64.62 -93.69 58.07
C ILE A 3 63.96 -92.91 56.91
N ALA A 4 62.64 -92.99 56.83
CA ALA A 4 61.87 -92.30 55.86
C ALA A 4 61.90 -90.76 56.08
N ARG A 5 62.31 -90.01 55.05
CA ARG A 5 62.30 -88.54 55.05
C ARG A 5 60.89 -88.03 54.74
N PRO A 6 60.37 -87.10 55.48
CA PRO A 6 59.05 -86.53 55.16
C PRO A 6 59.13 -85.63 53.93
N ASP A 7 58.12 -85.77 53.05
CA ASP A 7 57.95 -85.12 51.74
C ASP A 7 57.55 -83.63 51.88
N ILE A 8 58.51 -82.67 51.88
CA ILE A 8 58.39 -81.26 52.10
C ILE A 8 57.85 -80.55 50.81
N SER A 9 57.77 -81.30 49.69
CA SER A 9 57.39 -80.71 48.39
C SER A 9 55.89 -80.43 48.25
N LYS A 10 55.00 -81.20 48.86
CA LYS A 10 53.55 -81.06 48.74
C LYS A 10 52.97 -79.88 49.55
N ALA A 11 53.57 -79.50 50.66
CA ALA A 11 53.14 -78.38 51.50
C ALA A 11 53.47 -77.03 50.90
N LYS A 12 54.63 -76.88 50.20
CA LYS A 12 55.00 -75.64 49.49
C LYS A 12 54.11 -75.38 48.24
N ARG A 13 53.66 -76.44 47.58
CA ARG A 13 52.82 -76.35 46.40
C ARG A 13 51.37 -75.86 46.74
N LYS A 14 50.79 -76.38 47.84
CA LYS A 14 49.48 -75.95 48.37
C LYS A 14 49.51 -74.48 48.79
N LYS A 15 50.56 -74.05 49.50
CA LYS A 15 50.68 -72.61 49.89
C LYS A 15 50.79 -71.67 48.68
N ARG A 16 51.54 -72.05 47.62
CA ARG A 16 51.62 -71.25 46.37
C ARG A 16 50.29 -71.17 45.61
N ILE A 17 49.50 -72.25 45.60
CA ILE A 17 48.18 -72.26 44.98
C ILE A 17 47.23 -71.38 45.79
N ILE A 18 47.22 -71.39 47.12
CA ILE A 18 46.41 -70.57 47.98
C ILE A 18 46.77 -69.07 47.78
N TYR A 19 48.05 -68.74 47.75
CA TYR A 19 48.45 -67.35 47.45
C TYR A 19 48.07 -66.92 46.05
N GLY A 20 48.12 -67.82 45.07
CA GLY A 20 47.65 -67.52 43.70
C GLY A 20 46.13 -67.25 43.61
N VAL A 21 45.32 -68.04 44.34
CA VAL A 21 43.88 -67.87 44.41
C VAL A 21 43.50 -66.58 45.16
N VAL A 22 44.19 -66.30 46.30
CA VAL A 22 43.96 -65.04 47.04
C VAL A 22 44.38 -63.83 46.23
N ALA A 23 45.47 -63.85 45.48
CA ALA A 23 45.92 -62.82 44.59
C ALA A 23 44.91 -62.62 43.39
N GLY A 24 44.41 -63.75 42.84
CA GLY A 24 43.40 -63.74 41.78
C GLY A 24 42.04 -63.12 42.23
N LEU A 25 41.57 -63.49 43.43
CA LEU A 25 40.38 -62.92 44.05
C LEU A 25 40.58 -61.44 44.40
N GLY A 26 41.79 -61.09 44.87
CA GLY A 26 42.13 -59.65 45.08
C GLY A 26 42.13 -58.84 43.81
N LEU A 27 42.69 -59.39 42.71
CA LEU A 27 42.64 -58.73 41.40
C LEU A 27 41.23 -58.60 40.84
N ILE A 28 40.40 -59.64 40.99
CA ILE A 28 38.99 -59.60 40.60
C ILE A 28 38.22 -58.56 41.45
N GLY A 29 38.46 -58.47 42.73
CA GLY A 29 37.91 -57.49 43.65
C GLY A 29 38.26 -56.02 43.25
N ILE A 30 39.56 -55.83 42.92
CA ILE A 30 40.06 -54.52 42.47
C ILE A 30 39.47 -54.16 41.10
N THR A 31 39.37 -55.08 40.15
CA THR A 31 38.75 -54.79 38.82
C THR A 31 37.27 -54.54 38.95
N VAL A 32 36.53 -55.23 39.81
CA VAL A 32 35.15 -54.97 40.11
C VAL A 32 34.97 -53.61 40.83
N ALA A 33 35.86 -53.28 41.76
CA ALA A 33 35.85 -51.98 42.42
C ALA A 33 36.19 -50.83 41.42
N LEU A 34 37.16 -51.01 40.55
CA LEU A 34 37.52 -50.06 39.49
C LEU A 34 36.44 -49.92 38.44
N SER A 35 35.76 -51.02 38.08
CA SER A 35 34.64 -50.95 37.12
C SER A 35 33.36 -50.22 37.67
N ARG A 36 33.26 -50.13 39.00
CA ARG A 36 32.18 -49.37 39.67
C ARG A 36 32.52 -47.91 39.93
N LEU A 37 33.74 -47.47 39.68
CA LEU A 37 34.10 -46.04 39.70
C LEU A 37 33.47 -45.35 38.50
N LYS A 38 32.55 -44.41 38.74
CA LYS A 38 32.01 -43.58 37.69
C LYS A 38 33.17 -42.77 37.09
N PRO A 39 33.26 -42.66 35.74
CA PRO A 39 34.28 -41.82 35.11
C PRO A 39 34.21 -40.38 35.64
N ALA A 40 35.38 -39.77 35.82
CA ALA A 40 35.44 -38.39 36.28
C ALA A 40 34.68 -37.49 35.35
N ALA A 41 33.79 -36.68 35.88
CA ALA A 41 33.02 -35.73 35.09
C ALA A 41 33.98 -34.75 34.37
N PRO A 42 33.85 -34.54 33.05
CA PRO A 42 34.65 -33.57 32.33
C PRO A 42 34.43 -32.18 32.92
N THR A 43 35.51 -31.40 32.99
CA THR A 43 35.45 -30.01 33.50
C THR A 43 35.17 -29.02 32.40
N VAL A 44 34.28 -28.09 32.67
CA VAL A 44 33.88 -27.01 31.79
C VAL A 44 34.14 -25.68 32.49
N GLU A 45 34.79 -24.76 31.82
CA GLU A 45 35.05 -23.43 32.38
C GLU A 45 33.74 -22.64 32.55
N ARG A 46 33.47 -22.18 33.76
CA ARG A 46 32.26 -21.45 34.10
C ARG A 46 32.07 -20.16 33.31
N ASN A 47 33.17 -19.52 32.90
CA ASN A 47 33.14 -18.25 32.12
C ASN A 47 32.70 -18.46 30.68
N LEU A 48 32.74 -19.69 30.16
CA LEU A 48 32.32 -20.01 28.78
C LEU A 48 30.86 -20.44 28.67
N VAL A 49 30.16 -20.58 29.80
CA VAL A 49 28.78 -21.07 29.81
C VAL A 49 27.80 -20.00 30.29
N TRP A 50 26.74 -19.85 29.56
CA TRP A 50 25.61 -18.99 29.97
C TRP A 50 24.64 -19.81 30.83
N ILE A 51 24.43 -19.37 32.08
CA ILE A 51 23.57 -20.03 33.06
C ILE A 51 22.38 -19.09 33.31
N ASP A 52 21.19 -19.65 33.26
CA ASP A 52 19.96 -18.94 33.63
C ASP A 52 19.12 -19.78 34.59
N THR A 53 18.20 -19.12 35.27
CA THR A 53 17.31 -19.73 36.26
C THR A 53 15.91 -19.87 35.66
N VAL A 54 15.34 -21.06 35.78
CA VAL A 54 13.95 -21.35 35.38
C VAL A 54 12.99 -20.55 36.25
N LYS A 55 12.08 -19.79 35.63
CA LYS A 55 11.11 -18.93 36.29
C LYS A 55 9.70 -19.39 36.01
N ARG A 56 8.78 -19.06 36.92
CA ARG A 56 7.33 -19.17 36.68
C ARG A 56 6.75 -17.77 36.65
N GLY A 57 5.95 -17.48 35.63
CA GLY A 57 5.32 -16.16 35.51
C GLY A 57 4.82 -15.88 34.10
N PRO A 58 4.44 -14.63 33.82
CA PRO A 58 4.00 -14.24 32.51
C PRO A 58 5.16 -14.26 31.50
N MET A 59 4.93 -14.86 30.34
CA MET A 59 5.88 -14.86 29.22
C MET A 59 5.21 -14.24 27.99
N VAL A 60 5.84 -13.24 27.43
CA VAL A 60 5.40 -12.64 26.17
C VAL A 60 6.10 -13.36 25.02
N ARG A 61 5.29 -13.94 24.15
CA ARG A 61 5.80 -14.56 22.92
C ARG A 61 5.92 -13.50 21.86
N GLN A 62 7.11 -13.29 21.37
CA GLN A 62 7.43 -12.24 20.41
C GLN A 62 8.21 -12.83 19.23
N VAL A 63 8.05 -12.19 18.09
CA VAL A 63 8.88 -12.43 16.91
C VAL A 63 9.57 -11.13 16.50
N ARG A 64 10.78 -11.27 15.94
CA ARG A 64 11.57 -10.14 15.49
C ARG A 64 11.78 -10.22 14.00
N GLY A 65 11.73 -9.07 13.34
CA GLY A 65 12.04 -8.90 11.94
C GLY A 65 12.78 -7.60 11.68
N LEU A 66 13.59 -7.60 10.63
CA LEU A 66 14.23 -6.39 10.11
C LEU A 66 13.25 -5.70 9.16
N GLY A 67 13.22 -4.38 9.21
CA GLY A 67 12.32 -3.63 8.36
C GLY A 67 12.86 -2.27 7.95
N THR A 68 12.04 -1.54 7.23
CA THR A 68 12.28 -0.15 6.84
C THR A 68 11.04 0.69 7.08
N LEU A 69 11.23 1.95 7.44
CA LEU A 69 10.15 2.93 7.46
C LEU A 69 9.82 3.33 6.03
N VAL A 70 8.55 3.27 5.66
CA VAL A 70 8.07 3.72 4.36
C VAL A 70 6.90 4.68 4.55
N PRO A 71 6.74 5.71 3.71
CA PRO A 71 5.57 6.57 3.77
C PRO A 71 4.28 5.75 3.55
N GLU A 72 3.23 6.06 4.31
CA GLU A 72 1.91 5.46 4.10
C GLU A 72 1.32 5.87 2.75
N GLU A 73 1.51 7.15 2.39
CA GLU A 73 1.03 7.71 1.13
C GLU A 73 2.19 8.07 0.22
N ILE A 74 2.26 7.39 -0.90
CA ILE A 74 3.21 7.66 -1.99
C ILE A 74 2.40 7.90 -3.26
N ARG A 75 2.69 8.99 -3.96
CA ARG A 75 2.06 9.26 -5.24
C ARG A 75 3.10 9.48 -6.33
N TRP A 76 3.00 8.66 -7.37
CA TRP A 76 3.73 8.88 -8.59
C TRP A 76 2.98 9.87 -9.46
N ILE A 77 3.70 10.85 -9.99
CA ILE A 77 3.21 11.82 -10.97
C ILE A 77 3.77 11.39 -12.31
N ALA A 78 2.88 10.92 -13.18
CA ALA A 78 3.23 10.48 -14.52
C ALA A 78 2.91 11.57 -15.56
N ALA A 79 3.65 11.56 -16.67
CA ALA A 79 3.36 12.39 -17.82
C ALA A 79 1.97 12.07 -18.38
N ARG A 80 1.15 13.08 -18.60
CA ARG A 80 -0.18 12.93 -19.25
C ARG A 80 -0.10 13.08 -20.76
N THR A 81 0.88 13.79 -21.25
CA THR A 81 1.15 14.03 -22.66
C THR A 81 2.64 13.83 -22.95
N GLN A 82 2.96 13.59 -24.21
CA GLN A 82 4.36 13.54 -24.64
C GLN A 82 5.00 14.93 -24.60
N GLY A 83 6.30 14.98 -24.32
CA GLY A 83 7.04 16.23 -24.31
C GLY A 83 8.51 16.01 -24.00
N ARG A 84 9.29 17.06 -24.10
CA ARG A 84 10.67 17.11 -23.65
C ARG A 84 10.75 17.92 -22.35
N VAL A 85 11.51 17.44 -21.37
CA VAL A 85 11.76 18.19 -20.14
C VAL A 85 12.55 19.45 -20.48
N ASP A 86 11.92 20.60 -20.32
CA ASP A 86 12.54 21.90 -20.56
C ASP A 86 13.25 22.40 -19.31
N LYS A 87 12.55 22.38 -18.18
CA LYS A 87 13.06 22.92 -16.93
C LYS A 87 12.60 22.13 -15.73
N ILE A 88 13.53 21.85 -14.81
CA ILE A 88 13.24 21.30 -13.47
C ILE A 88 13.26 22.47 -12.48
N ILE A 89 12.12 22.68 -11.79
CA ILE A 89 11.93 23.79 -10.87
C ILE A 89 12.24 23.34 -9.44
N LEU A 90 11.74 22.16 -9.06
CA LEU A 90 11.95 21.58 -7.74
C LEU A 90 12.82 20.32 -7.84
N ARG A 91 13.71 20.15 -6.88
CA ARG A 91 14.60 18.99 -6.78
C ARG A 91 14.16 18.06 -5.65
N PRO A 92 14.56 16.78 -5.67
CA PRO A 92 14.33 15.86 -4.55
C PRO A 92 14.77 16.49 -3.22
N GLY A 93 13.91 16.33 -2.18
CA GLY A 93 14.03 16.98 -0.88
C GLY A 93 13.19 18.26 -0.71
N ALA A 94 12.65 18.84 -1.78
CA ALA A 94 11.78 20.02 -1.69
C ALA A 94 10.39 19.65 -1.13
N ILE A 95 9.85 20.53 -0.28
CA ILE A 95 8.48 20.46 0.20
C ILE A 95 7.55 20.94 -0.92
N VAL A 96 6.48 20.21 -1.15
CA VAL A 96 5.47 20.52 -2.17
C VAL A 96 4.08 20.54 -1.56
N GLU A 97 3.24 21.42 -2.11
CA GLU A 97 1.81 21.52 -1.81
C GLU A 97 0.99 21.16 -3.08
N PRO A 98 -0.31 20.87 -2.96
CA PRO A 98 -1.15 20.66 -4.12
C PRO A 98 -1.10 21.86 -5.07
N GLY A 99 -0.77 21.61 -6.35
CA GLY A 99 -0.58 22.68 -7.35
C GLY A 99 0.86 23.18 -7.49
N SER A 100 1.81 22.86 -6.59
CA SER A 100 3.22 23.24 -6.74
C SER A 100 3.80 22.71 -8.05
N LEU A 101 4.42 23.60 -8.83
CA LEU A 101 5.06 23.29 -10.11
C LEU A 101 6.40 22.60 -9.88
N ILE A 102 6.54 21.37 -10.37
CA ILE A 102 7.74 20.53 -10.17
C ILE A 102 8.71 20.69 -11.34
N LEU A 103 8.18 20.52 -12.55
CA LEU A 103 8.94 20.66 -13.79
C LEU A 103 8.04 21.11 -14.93
N GLU A 104 8.63 21.65 -15.99
CA GLU A 104 7.96 22.05 -17.21
C GLU A 104 8.43 21.18 -18.37
N LEU A 105 7.46 20.69 -19.13
CA LEU A 105 7.67 20.03 -20.40
C LEU A 105 7.41 21.03 -21.54
N THR A 106 8.02 20.82 -22.68
CA THR A 106 7.74 21.54 -23.92
C THR A 106 7.35 20.56 -25.01
N ASN A 107 6.34 20.93 -25.78
CA ASN A 107 5.93 20.20 -26.98
C ASN A 107 5.25 21.18 -27.96
N PRO A 108 5.94 21.61 -29.02
CA PRO A 108 5.41 22.55 -30.01
C PRO A 108 4.13 22.06 -30.70
N ASP A 109 3.95 20.75 -30.86
CA ASP A 109 2.75 20.18 -31.48
C ASP A 109 1.51 20.36 -30.58
N VAL A 110 1.67 20.18 -29.25
CA VAL A 110 0.61 20.38 -28.26
C VAL A 110 0.24 21.88 -28.20
N GLU A 111 1.23 22.76 -28.16
CA GLU A 111 1.03 24.22 -28.15
C GLU A 111 0.30 24.71 -29.40
N SER A 112 0.76 24.27 -30.59
CA SER A 112 0.13 24.55 -31.87
C SER A 112 -1.28 23.96 -31.94
N GLY A 113 -1.48 22.73 -31.46
CA GLY A 113 -2.78 22.07 -31.40
C GLY A 113 -3.79 22.83 -30.55
N ALA A 114 -3.38 23.33 -29.39
CA ALA A 114 -4.23 24.14 -28.51
C ALA A 114 -4.61 25.48 -29.15
N THR A 115 -3.63 26.16 -29.78
CA THR A 115 -3.85 27.41 -30.48
C THR A 115 -4.81 27.23 -31.65
N ASN A 116 -4.63 26.20 -32.47
CA ASN A 116 -5.50 25.90 -33.61
C ASN A 116 -6.93 25.57 -33.18
N ALA A 117 -7.11 24.74 -32.14
CA ALA A 117 -8.42 24.38 -31.63
C ALA A 117 -9.17 25.63 -31.07
N ASN A 118 -8.46 26.52 -30.39
CA ASN A 118 -9.02 27.76 -29.89
C ASN A 118 -9.43 28.71 -31.01
N SER A 119 -8.62 28.80 -32.09
CA SER A 119 -8.93 29.58 -33.28
C SER A 119 -10.16 29.03 -34.00
N GLN A 120 -10.32 27.74 -34.14
CA GLN A 120 -11.48 27.06 -34.72
C GLN A 120 -12.76 27.36 -33.91
N LEU A 121 -12.70 27.27 -32.58
CA LEU A 121 -13.79 27.59 -31.69
C LEU A 121 -14.23 29.07 -31.91
N HIS A 122 -13.27 29.99 -31.88
CA HIS A 122 -13.56 31.41 -32.06
C HIS A 122 -14.22 31.69 -33.42
N ALA A 123 -13.73 31.07 -34.50
CA ALA A 123 -14.35 31.18 -35.83
C ALA A 123 -15.81 30.68 -35.84
N ALA A 124 -16.09 29.55 -35.19
CA ALA A 124 -17.44 29.01 -35.10
C ALA A 124 -18.39 29.89 -34.24
N GLU A 125 -17.88 30.48 -33.16
CA GLU A 125 -18.66 31.46 -32.35
C GLU A 125 -19.02 32.70 -33.13
N VAL A 126 -18.08 33.21 -33.96
CA VAL A 126 -18.36 34.32 -34.88
C VAL A 126 -19.39 33.93 -35.95
N GLN A 127 -19.29 32.71 -36.52
CA GLN A 127 -20.30 32.21 -37.49
C GLN A 127 -21.68 32.07 -36.85
N LEU A 128 -21.78 31.58 -35.63
CA LEU A 128 -23.06 31.54 -34.90
C LEU A 128 -23.66 32.93 -34.70
N THR A 129 -22.82 33.89 -34.33
CA THR A 129 -23.25 35.28 -34.17
C THR A 129 -23.77 35.87 -35.49
N ASN A 130 -23.05 35.67 -36.60
CA ASN A 130 -23.46 36.11 -37.93
C ASN A 130 -24.77 35.44 -38.34
N LEU A 131 -24.94 34.15 -38.13
CA LEU A 131 -26.19 33.41 -38.42
C LEU A 131 -27.36 33.97 -37.60
N LYS A 132 -27.17 34.28 -36.32
CA LYS A 132 -28.19 34.90 -35.46
C LYS A 132 -28.67 36.24 -36.06
N VAL A 133 -27.73 37.12 -36.39
CA VAL A 133 -28.05 38.41 -37.01
C VAL A 133 -28.77 38.26 -38.36
N GLN A 134 -28.33 37.30 -39.19
CA GLN A 134 -28.97 37.03 -40.47
C GLN A 134 -30.42 36.53 -40.32
N LEU A 135 -30.64 35.57 -39.41
CA LEU A 135 -31.98 35.01 -39.14
C LEU A 135 -32.90 36.03 -38.50
N GLU A 136 -32.40 36.89 -37.62
CA GLU A 136 -33.16 37.98 -37.02
C GLU A 136 -33.59 39.03 -38.10
N SER A 137 -32.67 39.34 -39.01
CA SER A 137 -33.00 40.26 -40.17
C SER A 137 -34.07 39.64 -41.09
N GLN A 138 -33.98 38.32 -41.36
CA GLN A 138 -35.01 37.62 -42.16
C GLN A 138 -36.37 37.59 -41.45
N LEU A 139 -36.37 37.36 -40.13
CA LEU A 139 -37.58 37.36 -39.30
C LEU A 139 -38.22 38.74 -39.34
N LEU A 140 -37.46 39.81 -39.15
CA LEU A 140 -37.95 41.20 -39.20
C LEU A 140 -38.54 41.57 -40.59
N ALA A 141 -37.91 41.09 -41.67
CA ALA A 141 -38.42 41.27 -43.01
C ALA A 141 -39.75 40.52 -43.20
N ALA A 142 -39.89 39.27 -42.71
CA ALA A 142 -41.11 38.50 -42.77
C ALA A 142 -42.25 39.15 -41.92
N GLU A 143 -41.93 39.68 -40.75
CA GLU A 143 -42.86 40.42 -39.87
C GLU A 143 -43.38 41.66 -40.52
N SER A 144 -42.47 42.43 -41.12
CA SER A 144 -42.85 43.65 -41.87
C SER A 144 -43.78 43.33 -43.04
N ALA A 145 -43.53 42.26 -43.81
CA ALA A 145 -44.40 41.85 -44.91
C ALA A 145 -45.76 41.36 -44.38
N ALA A 146 -45.84 40.65 -43.28
CA ALA A 146 -47.09 40.22 -42.66
C ALA A 146 -47.93 41.46 -42.14
N ALA A 147 -47.24 42.44 -41.51
CA ALA A 147 -47.87 43.65 -41.04
C ALA A 147 -48.46 44.48 -42.19
N ASN A 148 -47.70 44.62 -43.27
CA ASN A 148 -48.15 45.29 -44.46
C ASN A 148 -49.37 44.57 -45.10
N ALA A 149 -49.35 43.29 -45.25
CA ALA A 149 -50.43 42.47 -45.79
C ALA A 149 -51.68 42.53 -44.90
N ARG A 150 -51.56 42.60 -43.62
CA ARG A 150 -52.65 42.82 -42.65
C ARG A 150 -53.26 44.17 -42.80
N SER A 151 -52.45 45.22 -42.87
CA SER A 151 -52.97 46.61 -43.08
C SER A 151 -53.74 46.70 -44.37
N ASN A 152 -53.24 46.18 -45.47
CA ASN A 152 -53.92 46.16 -46.77
C ASN A 152 -55.24 45.38 -46.71
N TYR A 153 -55.32 44.28 -46.02
CA TYR A 153 -56.54 43.48 -45.82
C TYR A 153 -57.57 44.29 -45.01
N GLU A 154 -57.20 44.90 -43.90
CA GLU A 154 -58.12 45.71 -43.09
C GLU A 154 -58.66 46.86 -43.87
N GLN A 155 -57.84 47.53 -44.70
CA GLN A 155 -58.34 48.66 -45.60
C GLN A 155 -59.33 48.16 -46.68
N ALA A 156 -59.00 47.03 -47.34
CA ALA A 156 -59.86 46.41 -48.36
C ALA A 156 -61.19 45.90 -47.76
N ARG A 157 -61.12 45.28 -46.55
CA ARG A 157 -62.33 44.86 -45.83
C ARG A 157 -63.25 46.02 -45.49
N LEU A 158 -62.66 47.08 -44.90
CA LEU A 158 -63.43 48.27 -44.55
C LEU A 158 -64.11 48.90 -45.80
N GLN A 159 -63.40 48.97 -46.93
CA GLN A 159 -63.95 49.43 -48.18
C GLN A 159 -65.12 48.57 -48.68
N ALA A 160 -65.02 47.22 -48.58
CA ALA A 160 -66.07 46.27 -48.92
C ALA A 160 -67.31 46.44 -48.01
N GLU A 161 -67.09 46.60 -46.70
CA GLU A 161 -68.13 46.81 -45.70
C GLU A 161 -68.90 48.13 -45.96
N VAL A 162 -68.19 49.23 -46.29
CA VAL A 162 -68.82 50.51 -46.67
C VAL A 162 -69.61 50.35 -47.93
N ASN A 163 -69.07 49.71 -48.98
CA ASN A 163 -69.77 49.46 -50.22
C ASN A 163 -71.01 48.54 -50.04
N ASP A 164 -71.01 47.61 -49.15
CA ASP A 164 -72.15 46.78 -48.81
C ASP A 164 -73.25 47.55 -48.11
N ALA A 165 -72.90 48.48 -47.21
CA ALA A 165 -73.87 49.39 -46.61
C ALA A 165 -74.49 50.35 -47.64
N LEU A 166 -73.64 50.96 -48.47
CA LEU A 166 -74.15 51.90 -49.53
C LEU A 166 -74.96 51.13 -50.57
N PHE A 167 -74.68 49.90 -50.88
CA PHE A 167 -75.50 49.10 -51.80
C PHE A 167 -76.92 48.85 -51.24
N LYS A 168 -77.02 48.57 -49.93
CA LYS A 168 -78.31 48.40 -49.25
C LYS A 168 -79.20 49.70 -49.36
N ASP A 169 -78.49 50.82 -49.33
CA ASP A 169 -79.17 52.17 -49.53
C ASP A 169 -79.37 52.54 -50.99
N GLY A 170 -78.99 51.65 -51.96
CA GLY A 170 -79.17 51.90 -53.37
C GLY A 170 -78.17 52.89 -54.01
N LEU A 171 -77.09 53.25 -53.35
CA LEU A 171 -76.16 54.31 -53.77
C LEU A 171 -74.95 53.76 -54.56
N VAL A 172 -74.78 52.45 -54.65
CA VAL A 172 -73.65 51.80 -55.33
C VAL A 172 -74.13 50.68 -56.25
N SER A 173 -73.44 50.46 -57.40
CA SER A 173 -73.80 49.40 -58.35
C SER A 173 -73.42 47.97 -57.86
N PRO A 174 -74.20 46.93 -58.30
CA PRO A 174 -73.84 45.51 -57.93
C PRO A 174 -72.44 45.10 -58.39
N VAL A 175 -71.93 45.64 -59.48
CA VAL A 175 -70.57 45.35 -60.00
C VAL A 175 -69.51 45.91 -59.08
N GLN A 176 -69.74 47.18 -58.61
CA GLN A 176 -68.78 47.83 -57.70
C GLN A 176 -68.71 47.13 -56.32
N LEU A 177 -69.84 46.68 -55.76
CA LEU A 177 -69.90 45.87 -54.57
C LEU A 177 -69.08 44.51 -54.77
N LYS A 178 -69.40 43.82 -55.90
CA LYS A 178 -68.71 42.58 -56.20
C LYS A 178 -67.22 42.75 -56.37
N LEU A 179 -66.77 43.82 -57.02
CA LEU A 179 -65.38 44.16 -57.21
C LEU A 179 -64.69 44.39 -55.84
N SER A 180 -65.27 45.18 -54.93
CA SER A 180 -64.73 45.44 -53.62
C SER A 180 -64.64 44.14 -52.75
N GLN A 181 -65.60 43.22 -52.83
CA GLN A 181 -65.58 41.91 -52.19
C GLN A 181 -64.43 41.03 -52.69
N VAL A 182 -64.23 41.01 -54.05
CA VAL A 182 -63.13 40.22 -54.63
C VAL A 182 -61.76 40.78 -54.17
N VAL A 183 -61.57 42.08 -54.14
CA VAL A 183 -60.35 42.73 -53.65
C VAL A 183 -60.11 42.40 -52.15
N ALA A 184 -61.17 42.40 -51.32
CA ALA A 184 -61.08 42.08 -49.92
C ALA A 184 -60.72 40.57 -49.72
N ASP A 185 -61.30 39.68 -50.51
CA ASP A 185 -60.97 38.23 -50.46
C ASP A 185 -59.54 37.93 -50.94
N GLU A 186 -59.07 38.64 -51.99
CA GLU A 186 -57.68 38.58 -52.43
C GLU A 186 -56.73 39.06 -51.32
N ALA A 187 -56.97 40.20 -50.74
CA ALA A 187 -56.16 40.75 -49.65
C ALA A 187 -56.19 39.88 -48.42
N LYS A 188 -57.32 39.23 -48.08
CA LYS A 188 -57.47 38.26 -47.03
C LYS A 188 -56.57 37.05 -47.26
N THR A 189 -56.60 36.48 -48.46
CA THR A 189 -55.76 35.33 -48.83
C THR A 189 -54.29 35.70 -48.74
N ARG A 190 -53.92 36.87 -49.24
CA ARG A 190 -52.52 37.36 -49.14
C ARG A 190 -52.08 37.54 -47.69
N ASN A 191 -52.91 38.16 -46.86
CA ASN A 191 -52.62 38.28 -45.43
C ASN A 191 -52.40 36.89 -44.75
N GLN A 192 -53.27 35.94 -45.05
CA GLN A 192 -53.13 34.59 -44.52
C GLN A 192 -51.79 33.89 -44.94
N ILE A 193 -51.37 34.11 -46.18
CA ILE A 193 -50.10 33.57 -46.69
C ILE A 193 -48.91 34.22 -45.99
N GLU A 194 -48.87 35.54 -45.86
CA GLU A 194 -47.76 36.25 -45.21
C GLU A 194 -47.70 35.96 -43.70
N GLN A 195 -48.84 35.82 -43.02
CA GLN A 195 -48.84 35.33 -41.61
C GLN A 195 -48.29 33.95 -41.47
N LYS A 196 -48.64 33.02 -42.35
CA LYS A 196 -48.05 31.67 -42.36
C LYS A 196 -46.55 31.71 -42.64
N ARG A 197 -46.09 32.57 -43.54
CA ARG A 197 -44.63 32.75 -43.80
C ARG A 197 -43.89 33.29 -42.59
N PHE A 198 -44.49 34.29 -41.91
CA PHE A 198 -43.90 34.81 -40.68
C PHE A 198 -43.79 33.73 -39.59
N ALA A 199 -44.87 32.99 -39.32
CA ALA A 199 -44.85 31.85 -38.35
C ALA A 199 -43.82 30.80 -38.73
N PHE A 200 -43.75 30.40 -40.02
CA PHE A 200 -42.76 29.45 -40.49
C PHE A 200 -41.33 29.97 -40.31
N SER A 201 -41.08 31.27 -40.62
CA SER A 201 -39.77 31.89 -40.39
C SER A 201 -39.39 31.87 -38.92
N GLN A 202 -40.33 32.18 -38.02
CA GLN A 202 -40.14 32.14 -36.57
C GLN A 202 -39.79 30.74 -36.07
N ASP A 203 -40.54 29.72 -36.50
CA ASP A 203 -40.33 28.32 -36.09
C ASP A 203 -39.03 27.74 -36.65
N SER A 204 -38.57 28.21 -37.81
CA SER A 204 -37.36 27.72 -38.47
C SER A 204 -36.05 28.22 -37.87
N ILE A 205 -36.06 29.32 -37.09
CA ILE A 205 -34.87 29.92 -36.46
C ILE A 205 -34.24 28.97 -35.46
N LYS A 206 -35.04 28.46 -34.52
CA LYS A 206 -34.57 27.63 -33.44
C LYS A 206 -33.83 26.33 -33.89
N PRO A 207 -34.36 25.53 -34.83
CA PRO A 207 -33.66 24.38 -35.39
C PRO A 207 -32.34 24.75 -36.10
N GLN A 208 -32.35 25.86 -36.88
CA GLN A 208 -31.13 26.30 -37.58
C GLN A 208 -30.02 26.75 -36.61
N LEU A 209 -30.39 27.49 -35.56
CA LEU A 209 -29.43 27.85 -34.51
C LEU A 209 -28.91 26.64 -33.73
N ALA A 210 -29.78 25.66 -33.42
CA ALA A 210 -29.42 24.47 -32.68
C ALA A 210 -28.30 23.67 -33.37
N VAL A 211 -28.31 23.58 -34.69
CA VAL A 211 -27.24 22.93 -35.46
C VAL A 211 -25.91 23.64 -35.27
N GLN A 212 -25.90 24.97 -35.39
CA GLN A 212 -24.66 25.75 -35.25
C GLN A 212 -24.19 25.81 -33.78
N GLU A 213 -25.11 25.86 -32.82
CA GLU A 213 -24.80 25.78 -31.38
C GLU A 213 -24.15 24.41 -31.01
N ALA A 214 -24.65 23.31 -31.59
CA ALA A 214 -24.05 22.00 -31.40
C ALA A 214 -22.62 21.94 -31.97
N GLU A 215 -22.35 22.57 -33.10
CA GLU A 215 -21.01 22.67 -33.68
C GLU A 215 -20.07 23.51 -32.79
N VAL A 216 -20.52 24.63 -32.26
CA VAL A 216 -19.74 25.42 -31.30
C VAL A 216 -19.41 24.60 -30.04
N GLU A 217 -20.38 23.85 -29.50
CA GLU A 217 -20.15 23.04 -28.32
C GLU A 217 -19.17 21.88 -28.57
N ARG A 218 -19.23 21.25 -29.76
CA ARG A 218 -18.25 20.26 -30.19
C ARG A 218 -16.84 20.84 -30.22
N LEU A 219 -16.68 22.03 -30.85
CA LEU A 219 -15.37 22.70 -30.93
C LEU A 219 -14.90 23.22 -29.56
N ARG A 220 -15.80 23.64 -28.69
CA ARG A 220 -15.50 24.04 -27.31
C ARG A 220 -14.94 22.88 -26.52
N SER A 221 -15.55 21.73 -26.67
CA SER A 221 -15.06 20.50 -26.03
C SER A 221 -13.68 20.11 -26.54
N LEU A 222 -13.46 20.25 -27.87
CA LEU A 222 -12.11 20.00 -28.45
C LEU A 222 -11.06 21.01 -27.95
N ALA A 223 -11.39 22.29 -27.92
CA ALA A 223 -10.51 23.35 -27.43
C ALA A 223 -10.16 23.15 -25.94
N LYS A 224 -11.13 22.70 -25.14
CA LYS A 224 -10.91 22.35 -23.74
C LYS A 224 -9.93 21.18 -23.62
N LEU A 225 -10.15 20.10 -24.37
CA LEU A 225 -9.24 18.94 -24.38
C LEU A 225 -7.80 19.37 -24.71
N ARG A 226 -7.60 20.15 -25.76
CA ARG A 226 -6.28 20.63 -26.16
C ARG A 226 -5.64 21.59 -25.17
N ARG A 227 -6.44 22.37 -24.47
CA ARG A 227 -5.96 23.23 -23.36
C ARG A 227 -5.54 22.40 -22.15
N ASP A 228 -6.30 21.35 -21.80
CA ASP A 228 -5.95 20.44 -20.73
C ASP A 228 -4.64 19.67 -21.04
N GLU A 229 -4.41 19.32 -22.31
CA GLU A 229 -3.13 18.73 -22.76
C GLU A 229 -1.96 19.75 -22.65
N LEU A 230 -2.20 21.01 -22.98
CA LEU A 230 -1.22 22.09 -22.82
C LEU A 230 -0.88 22.35 -21.34
N GLU A 231 -1.90 22.43 -20.50
CA GLU A 231 -1.68 22.58 -19.05
C GLU A 231 -0.97 21.37 -18.44
N ALA A 232 -1.14 20.17 -18.99
CA ALA A 232 -0.46 18.96 -18.55
C ALA A 232 1.07 18.97 -18.82
N LEU A 233 1.56 19.88 -19.66
CA LEU A 233 3.01 20.14 -19.81
C LEU A 233 3.62 20.78 -18.54
N LYS A 234 2.81 21.45 -17.72
CA LYS A 234 3.21 21.96 -16.42
C LYS A 234 2.93 20.91 -15.36
N VAL A 235 3.94 20.14 -15.03
CA VAL A 235 3.83 19.02 -14.09
C VAL A 235 3.75 19.54 -12.65
N ARG A 236 2.60 19.32 -12.01
CA ARG A 236 2.29 19.84 -10.68
C ARG A 236 2.05 18.70 -9.69
N SER A 237 2.36 18.96 -8.41
CA SER A 237 2.00 18.06 -7.34
C SER A 237 0.49 18.01 -7.14
N SER A 238 -0.04 16.81 -6.90
CA SER A 238 -1.45 16.59 -6.56
C SER A 238 -1.68 16.42 -5.06
N MET A 239 -0.61 16.38 -4.24
CA MET A 239 -0.67 16.24 -2.79
C MET A 239 0.40 17.09 -2.12
N SER A 240 0.22 17.36 -0.83
CA SER A 240 1.27 17.90 0.04
C SER A 240 2.23 16.79 0.45
N GLY A 241 3.50 17.13 0.61
CA GLY A 241 4.54 16.20 1.01
C GLY A 241 5.93 16.65 0.61
N VAL A 242 6.83 15.69 0.46
CA VAL A 242 8.20 15.91 0.00
C VAL A 242 8.42 15.20 -1.33
N LEU A 243 9.03 15.89 -2.27
CA LEU A 243 9.48 15.30 -3.53
C LEU A 243 10.61 14.30 -3.23
N SER A 244 10.31 13.00 -3.30
CA SER A 244 11.26 11.95 -2.91
C SER A 244 12.12 11.45 -4.06
N ALA A 245 11.64 11.51 -5.30
CA ALA A 245 12.40 11.13 -6.48
C ALA A 245 11.96 11.90 -7.73
N LEU A 246 12.91 12.13 -8.63
CA LEU A 246 12.72 12.75 -9.94
C LEU A 246 13.57 11.98 -10.96
N PRO A 247 13.07 10.88 -11.54
CA PRO A 247 13.85 9.99 -12.41
C PRO A 247 13.97 10.52 -13.85
N VAL A 248 13.97 11.84 -14.04
CA VAL A 248 14.10 12.50 -15.35
C VAL A 248 15.10 13.65 -15.29
N GLU A 249 15.74 13.92 -16.41
CA GLU A 249 16.71 15.00 -16.56
C GLU A 249 16.25 16.02 -17.59
N VAL A 250 16.79 17.24 -17.52
CA VAL A 250 16.53 18.29 -18.53
C VAL A 250 16.99 17.81 -19.89
N GLY A 251 16.14 17.97 -20.90
CA GLY A 251 16.34 17.47 -22.25
C GLY A 251 15.80 16.06 -22.52
N ALA A 252 15.44 15.30 -21.51
CA ALA A 252 14.85 13.96 -21.66
C ALA A 252 13.50 14.04 -22.35
N GLN A 253 13.23 13.12 -23.27
CA GLN A 253 11.94 12.97 -23.91
C GLN A 253 11.07 11.98 -23.12
N VAL A 254 9.84 12.35 -22.84
CA VAL A 254 8.90 11.55 -22.07
C VAL A 254 7.64 11.24 -22.87
N GLN A 255 7.09 10.05 -22.63
CA GLN A 255 5.83 9.59 -23.23
C GLN A 255 4.73 9.59 -22.18
N PRO A 256 3.45 9.61 -22.57
CA PRO A 256 2.34 9.44 -21.63
C PRO A 256 2.53 8.17 -20.80
N GLY A 257 2.34 8.29 -19.47
CA GLY A 257 2.56 7.21 -18.51
C GLY A 257 3.98 7.11 -17.93
N THR A 258 4.97 7.86 -18.47
CA THR A 258 6.32 7.91 -17.87
C THR A 258 6.26 8.56 -16.49
N ASN A 259 6.84 7.89 -15.48
CA ASN A 259 6.94 8.44 -14.14
C ASN A 259 7.92 9.62 -14.11
N LEU A 260 7.44 10.80 -13.75
CA LEU A 260 8.21 12.04 -13.72
C LEU A 260 8.68 12.39 -12.32
N ALA A 261 7.84 12.16 -11.31
CA ALA A 261 8.14 12.53 -9.94
C ALA A 261 7.46 11.58 -8.96
N ARG A 262 8.04 11.41 -7.77
CA ARG A 262 7.45 10.70 -6.64
C ARG A 262 7.34 11.65 -5.46
N VAL A 263 6.12 11.87 -4.99
CA VAL A 263 5.83 12.66 -3.79
C VAL A 263 5.38 11.73 -2.69
N ALA A 264 5.87 11.94 -1.48
CA ALA A 264 5.56 11.15 -0.31
C ALA A 264 5.29 12.05 0.89
N ASP A 265 4.38 11.64 1.76
CA ASP A 265 4.17 12.32 3.05
C ASP A 265 5.17 11.77 4.08
N PRO A 266 6.18 12.56 4.52
CA PRO A 266 7.15 12.11 5.49
C PRO A 266 6.63 12.08 6.92
N THR A 267 5.45 12.65 7.18
CA THR A 267 4.87 12.73 8.53
C THR A 267 4.14 11.45 8.93
N LYS A 268 3.67 10.69 7.94
CA LYS A 268 2.95 9.43 8.12
C LYS A 268 3.78 8.28 7.58
N LEU A 269 4.50 7.63 8.48
CA LEU A 269 5.33 6.47 8.14
C LEU A 269 4.72 5.20 8.73
N LYS A 270 4.82 4.10 8.00
CA LYS A 270 4.60 2.73 8.47
C LYS A 270 5.93 1.99 8.46
N ALA A 271 6.04 0.95 9.27
CA ALA A 271 7.18 0.05 9.21
C ALA A 271 6.82 -1.19 8.38
N GLU A 272 7.61 -1.48 7.36
CA GLU A 272 7.54 -2.73 6.61
C GLU A 272 8.55 -3.69 7.18
N VAL A 273 8.09 -4.66 7.98
CA VAL A 273 8.92 -5.60 8.72
C VAL A 273 8.91 -6.96 8.03
N ARG A 274 10.10 -7.51 7.74
CA ARG A 274 10.27 -8.85 7.18
C ARG A 274 10.46 -9.85 8.30
N VAL A 275 9.53 -10.78 8.44
CA VAL A 275 9.54 -11.83 9.45
C VAL A 275 9.74 -13.18 8.77
N ALA A 276 10.55 -14.07 9.36
CA ALA A 276 10.74 -15.42 8.83
C ALA A 276 9.39 -16.16 8.70
N GLU A 277 9.17 -16.85 7.59
CA GLU A 277 7.91 -17.57 7.29
C GLU A 277 7.49 -18.51 8.43
N THR A 278 8.46 -19.22 9.03
CA THR A 278 8.22 -20.16 10.14
C THR A 278 7.61 -19.50 11.38
N GLN A 279 7.84 -18.20 11.57
CA GLN A 279 7.36 -17.39 12.69
C GLN A 279 6.14 -16.55 12.30
N ALA A 280 6.01 -16.20 11.02
CA ALA A 280 4.95 -15.35 10.52
C ALA A 280 3.54 -15.97 10.57
N LYS A 281 3.46 -17.32 10.61
CA LYS A 281 2.19 -18.07 10.65
C LYS A 281 1.29 -17.75 11.85
N ASP A 282 1.89 -17.25 12.93
CA ASP A 282 1.17 -16.93 14.17
C ASP A 282 0.89 -15.43 14.32
N ILE A 283 1.28 -14.62 13.34
CA ILE A 283 1.01 -13.17 13.31
C ILE A 283 -0.43 -12.96 12.88
N ALA A 284 -1.12 -12.06 13.57
CA ALA A 284 -2.48 -11.64 13.24
C ALA A 284 -2.59 -10.12 13.15
N ILE A 285 -3.52 -9.64 12.31
CA ILE A 285 -3.82 -8.22 12.18
C ILE A 285 -4.31 -7.68 13.53
N GLY A 286 -3.84 -6.48 13.91
CA GLY A 286 -4.17 -5.81 15.15
C GLY A 286 -3.24 -6.11 16.32
N GLN A 287 -2.31 -7.06 16.19
CA GLN A 287 -1.30 -7.33 17.23
C GLN A 287 -0.40 -6.12 17.44
N THR A 288 0.03 -5.92 18.70
CA THR A 288 0.94 -4.85 19.09
C THR A 288 2.36 -5.15 18.59
N ALA A 289 3.01 -4.13 18.07
CA ALA A 289 4.39 -4.20 17.65
C ALA A 289 5.20 -3.03 18.22
N GLN A 290 6.47 -3.26 18.50
CA GLN A 290 7.44 -2.27 18.88
C GLN A 290 8.47 -2.14 17.76
N ILE A 291 8.66 -0.91 17.29
CA ILE A 291 9.59 -0.59 16.21
C ILE A 291 10.74 0.23 16.79
N ASP A 292 11.91 -0.36 16.81
CA ASP A 292 13.14 0.32 17.21
C ASP A 292 13.77 1.00 15.99
N THR A 293 13.75 2.31 16.01
CA THR A 293 14.33 3.16 14.96
C THR A 293 15.80 3.51 15.21
N ARG A 294 16.41 2.94 16.25
CA ARG A 294 17.74 3.31 16.81
C ARG A 294 17.82 4.72 17.39
N ASN A 295 16.81 5.55 17.13
CA ASN A 295 16.67 6.90 17.72
C ASN A 295 15.54 6.93 18.77
N GLY A 296 14.84 5.82 18.96
CA GLY A 296 13.75 5.63 19.89
C GLY A 296 12.86 4.46 19.48
N ILE A 297 12.15 3.91 20.47
CA ILE A 297 11.19 2.83 20.26
C ILE A 297 9.81 3.45 20.11
N VAL A 298 9.11 3.10 19.05
CA VAL A 298 7.72 3.51 18.80
C VAL A 298 6.80 2.30 18.81
N GLU A 299 5.60 2.51 19.31
CA GLU A 299 4.56 1.49 19.30
C GLU A 299 3.75 1.56 18.01
N GLY A 300 3.36 0.40 17.53
CA GLY A 300 2.53 0.25 16.35
C GLY A 300 1.63 -0.96 16.44
N ARG A 301 0.82 -1.14 15.41
CA ARG A 301 -0.06 -2.29 15.25
C ARG A 301 0.11 -2.91 13.87
N VAL A 302 0.05 -4.24 13.82
CA VAL A 302 0.03 -4.97 12.56
C VAL A 302 -1.23 -4.59 11.78
N ALA A 303 -1.04 -3.94 10.64
CA ALA A 303 -2.13 -3.49 9.77
C ALA A 303 -2.38 -4.45 8.61
N ARG A 304 -1.30 -5.04 8.07
CA ARG A 304 -1.36 -5.94 6.92
C ARG A 304 -0.28 -7.00 7.00
N ILE A 305 -0.59 -8.18 6.53
CA ILE A 305 0.35 -9.28 6.34
C ILE A 305 0.31 -9.64 4.87
N ASP A 306 1.45 -9.62 4.19
CA ASP A 306 1.53 -10.00 2.79
C ASP A 306 1.31 -11.52 2.67
N PRO A 307 0.38 -12.00 1.84
CA PRO A 307 0.17 -13.42 1.63
C PRO A 307 1.32 -14.10 0.87
N ALA A 308 2.18 -13.33 0.19
CA ALA A 308 3.30 -13.85 -0.58
C ALA A 308 4.55 -13.98 0.28
N VAL A 309 5.19 -15.16 0.20
CA VAL A 309 6.51 -15.39 0.81
C VAL A 309 7.59 -14.99 -0.18
N GLN A 310 8.48 -14.11 0.22
CA GLN A 310 9.63 -13.68 -0.57
C GLN A 310 10.93 -13.99 0.14
N ASN A 311 11.80 -14.79 -0.47
CA ASN A 311 13.10 -15.20 0.10
C ASN A 311 12.98 -15.79 1.51
N GLY A 312 11.95 -16.62 1.79
CA GLY A 312 11.71 -17.25 3.09
C GLY A 312 11.20 -16.28 4.18
N THR A 313 10.78 -15.09 3.80
CA THR A 313 10.21 -14.07 4.71
C THR A 313 8.83 -13.60 4.24
N VAL A 314 8.00 -13.20 5.18
CA VAL A 314 6.70 -12.56 4.97
C VAL A 314 6.83 -11.08 5.33
N LEU A 315 6.30 -10.22 4.49
CA LEU A 315 6.25 -8.78 4.74
C LEU A 315 5.04 -8.44 5.61
N VAL A 316 5.30 -7.75 6.71
CA VAL A 316 4.27 -7.31 7.67
C VAL A 316 4.31 -5.80 7.76
N ASP A 317 3.20 -5.14 7.41
CA ASP A 317 3.05 -3.70 7.58
C ASP A 317 2.57 -3.39 8.99
N VAL A 318 3.30 -2.54 9.66
CA VAL A 318 2.97 -2.05 11.00
C VAL A 318 2.71 -0.55 10.93
N THR A 319 1.48 -0.14 11.21
CA THR A 319 1.12 1.27 11.35
C THR A 319 1.60 1.78 12.70
N ILE A 320 2.30 2.90 12.70
CA ILE A 320 2.84 3.54 13.90
C ILE A 320 1.71 4.34 14.56
N THR A 321 1.51 4.13 15.86
CA THR A 321 0.45 4.78 16.64
C THR A 321 0.91 6.02 17.39
N ASN A 322 2.18 6.09 17.72
CA ASN A 322 2.78 7.18 18.49
C ASN A 322 3.52 8.16 17.58
N GLU A 323 3.87 9.32 18.10
CA GLU A 323 4.70 10.29 17.39
C GLU A 323 6.08 9.70 17.04
N LEU A 324 6.50 9.95 15.82
CA LEU A 324 7.80 9.50 15.32
C LEU A 324 8.95 10.23 16.06
N PRO A 325 10.01 9.54 16.43
CA PRO A 325 11.16 10.17 17.07
C PRO A 325 11.89 11.10 16.09
N LYS A 326 12.58 12.09 16.63
CA LYS A 326 13.40 13.01 15.84
C LYS A 326 14.41 12.23 14.99
N GLY A 327 14.42 12.49 13.69
CA GLY A 327 15.30 11.79 12.74
C GLY A 327 14.68 10.58 12.04
N ALA A 328 13.44 10.22 12.33
CA ALA A 328 12.69 9.27 11.52
C ALA A 328 12.50 9.85 10.12
N ARG A 329 12.81 9.06 9.11
CA ARG A 329 12.70 9.44 7.69
C ARG A 329 12.40 8.21 6.84
N PRO A 330 11.83 8.40 5.66
CA PRO A 330 11.67 7.31 4.69
C PRO A 330 12.98 6.53 4.46
N ASP A 331 12.83 5.24 4.23
CA ASP A 331 13.93 4.28 3.99
C ASP A 331 14.89 4.06 5.19
N LEU A 332 14.55 4.56 6.40
CA LEU A 332 15.32 4.24 7.61
C LEU A 332 15.13 2.77 7.97
N SER A 333 16.25 2.05 8.18
CA SER A 333 16.21 0.67 8.66
C SER A 333 15.79 0.62 10.13
N VAL A 334 14.88 -0.28 10.45
CA VAL A 334 14.31 -0.47 11.78
C VAL A 334 14.27 -1.93 12.18
N ASP A 335 14.24 -2.18 13.48
CA ASP A 335 14.01 -3.50 14.06
C ASP A 335 12.57 -3.58 14.60
N GLY A 336 11.76 -4.46 14.03
CA GLY A 336 10.38 -4.69 14.46
C GLY A 336 10.28 -5.90 15.39
N THR A 337 9.60 -5.75 16.52
CA THR A 337 9.26 -6.83 17.44
C THR A 337 7.73 -6.88 17.58
N ILE A 338 7.12 -7.99 17.16
CA ILE A 338 5.67 -8.18 17.15
C ILE A 338 5.31 -9.12 18.30
N GLU A 339 4.36 -8.71 19.15
CA GLU A 339 3.81 -9.53 20.25
C GLU A 339 2.74 -10.46 19.69
N LEU A 340 3.02 -11.78 19.70
CA LEU A 340 2.12 -12.81 19.21
C LEU A 340 1.02 -13.12 20.23
N GLU A 341 1.45 -13.45 21.44
CA GLU A 341 0.56 -13.80 22.55
C GLU A 341 1.23 -13.55 23.90
N ARG A 342 0.41 -13.34 24.92
CA ARG A 342 0.85 -13.24 26.32
C ARG A 342 0.36 -14.44 27.10
N LEU A 343 1.31 -15.23 27.60
CA LEU A 343 1.06 -16.40 28.42
C LEU A 343 1.11 -15.97 29.88
N ASN A 344 -0.02 -16.09 30.60
CA ASN A 344 -0.12 -15.51 31.93
C ASN A 344 0.70 -16.26 33.00
N GLU A 345 0.79 -17.57 32.92
CA GLU A 345 1.47 -18.39 33.93
C GLU A 345 2.08 -19.64 33.31
N VAL A 346 3.35 -19.53 32.91
CA VAL A 346 4.13 -20.64 32.34
C VAL A 346 5.49 -20.76 33.02
N ILE A 347 6.09 -21.95 32.93
CA ILE A 347 7.48 -22.17 33.33
C ILE A 347 8.31 -21.82 32.11
N PHE A 348 9.29 -20.95 32.25
CA PHE A 348 10.16 -20.53 31.16
C PHE A 348 11.57 -20.25 31.63
N VAL A 349 12.50 -20.25 30.69
CA VAL A 349 13.91 -19.91 30.88
C VAL A 349 14.43 -19.15 29.68
N GLY A 350 15.59 -18.52 29.75
CA GLY A 350 16.28 -17.96 28.60
C GLY A 350 16.39 -18.98 27.46
N ARG A 351 16.32 -18.48 26.20
CA ARG A 351 16.36 -19.36 25.04
C ARG A 351 17.74 -20.00 24.90
N PRO A 352 17.87 -21.36 24.94
CA PRO A 352 19.14 -22.03 24.74
C PRO A 352 19.66 -21.84 23.32
N ALA A 353 20.97 -21.90 23.15
CA ALA A 353 21.60 -21.81 21.83
C ALA A 353 21.23 -22.99 20.90
N PHE A 354 20.63 -24.04 21.44
CA PHE A 354 20.23 -25.27 20.74
C PHE A 354 18.81 -25.69 21.11
N GLY A 355 18.23 -26.53 20.28
CA GLY A 355 16.84 -26.98 20.46
C GLY A 355 15.82 -26.12 19.70
N GLN A 356 14.83 -26.80 19.16
CA GLN A 356 13.72 -26.18 18.42
C GLN A 356 12.46 -26.14 19.30
N GLU A 357 11.53 -25.28 18.92
CA GLU A 357 10.19 -25.23 19.51
C GLU A 357 9.54 -26.63 19.48
N ARG A 358 8.90 -27.01 20.59
CA ARG A 358 8.22 -28.31 20.77
C ARG A 358 9.12 -29.54 20.65
N SER A 359 10.46 -29.38 20.80
CA SER A 359 11.40 -30.49 20.81
C SER A 359 11.74 -30.94 22.24
N THR A 360 12.34 -32.11 22.38
CA THR A 360 12.94 -32.57 23.63
C THR A 360 14.46 -32.49 23.50
N VAL A 361 15.11 -31.83 24.44
CA VAL A 361 16.55 -31.57 24.42
C VAL A 361 17.20 -31.96 25.75
N GLY A 362 18.45 -32.41 25.68
CA GLY A 362 19.25 -32.62 26.86
C GLY A 362 19.81 -31.28 27.37
N ILE A 363 19.43 -30.85 28.55
CA ILE A 363 19.92 -29.62 29.18
C ILE A 363 20.66 -29.98 30.46
N PHE A 364 21.82 -29.34 30.72
CA PHE A 364 22.57 -29.52 31.96
C PHE A 364 21.98 -28.63 33.06
N LYS A 365 21.46 -29.30 34.12
CA LYS A 365 20.94 -28.64 35.33
C LYS A 365 22.02 -28.69 36.41
N LEU A 366 22.29 -27.54 37.01
CA LEU A 366 23.22 -27.41 38.13
C LEU A 366 22.64 -28.10 39.39
N VAL A 367 23.45 -28.85 40.10
CA VAL A 367 23.09 -29.44 41.38
C VAL A 367 23.38 -28.43 42.49
N GLU A 368 22.39 -28.15 43.33
CA GLU A 368 22.53 -27.21 44.44
C GLU A 368 23.69 -27.57 45.35
N GLY A 369 24.45 -26.55 45.77
CA GLY A 369 25.59 -26.72 46.68
C GLY A 369 26.85 -27.36 46.06
N THR A 370 26.84 -27.69 44.78
CA THR A 370 27.98 -28.26 44.07
C THR A 370 28.29 -27.52 42.77
N ASN A 371 29.48 -27.75 42.21
CA ASN A 371 29.84 -27.28 40.89
C ASN A 371 29.48 -28.28 39.77
N ASP A 372 28.72 -29.31 40.07
CA ASP A 372 28.35 -30.33 39.10
C ASP A 372 27.04 -29.98 38.41
N ALA A 373 26.94 -30.29 37.15
CA ALA A 373 25.71 -30.19 36.37
C ALA A 373 25.35 -31.56 35.79
N VAL A 374 24.07 -31.92 35.91
CA VAL A 374 23.53 -33.21 35.46
C VAL A 374 22.66 -32.98 34.25
N ARG A 375 22.81 -33.82 33.24
CA ARG A 375 22.03 -33.79 32.03
C ARG A 375 20.61 -34.32 32.29
N ILE A 376 19.61 -33.53 31.95
CA ILE A 376 18.20 -33.90 32.04
C ILE A 376 17.52 -33.68 30.71
N GLN A 377 16.47 -34.45 30.43
CA GLN A 377 15.64 -34.27 29.25
C GLN A 377 14.57 -33.24 29.57
N ALA A 378 14.64 -32.09 28.90
CA ALA A 378 13.62 -31.04 29.01
C ALA A 378 12.80 -30.99 27.73
N LYS A 379 11.47 -31.00 27.88
CA LYS A 379 10.55 -30.80 26.76
C LYS A 379 10.28 -29.31 26.63
N LEU A 380 10.74 -28.75 25.56
CA LEU A 380 10.56 -27.35 25.20
C LEU A 380 9.12 -27.10 24.66
N GLY A 381 8.56 -25.93 24.95
CA GLY A 381 7.26 -25.47 24.48
C GLY A 381 7.38 -24.41 23.41
N ARG A 382 6.57 -23.34 23.55
CA ARG A 382 6.56 -22.18 22.67
C ARG A 382 7.79 -21.33 22.89
N SER A 383 8.31 -20.79 21.81
CA SER A 383 9.55 -19.99 21.78
C SER A 383 9.22 -18.50 21.58
N SER A 384 9.97 -17.65 22.25
CA SER A 384 10.02 -16.21 22.04
C SER A 384 11.42 -15.81 21.55
N VAL A 385 11.67 -14.53 21.34
CA VAL A 385 12.98 -14.00 20.93
C VAL A 385 14.06 -14.42 21.91
N ASN A 386 13.85 -14.17 23.22
CA ASN A 386 14.86 -14.35 24.26
C ASN A 386 14.53 -15.46 25.27
N THR A 387 13.35 -16.05 25.24
CA THR A 387 12.87 -17.03 26.23
C THR A 387 12.19 -18.20 25.55
N ILE A 388 12.12 -19.34 26.27
CA ILE A 388 11.42 -20.53 25.82
C ILE A 388 10.62 -21.14 26.97
N GLU A 389 9.42 -21.59 26.67
CA GLU A 389 8.54 -22.31 27.60
C GLU A 389 9.10 -23.70 27.87
N ILE A 390 8.99 -24.14 29.12
CA ILE A 390 9.34 -25.50 29.56
C ILE A 390 8.04 -26.25 29.90
N ILE A 391 7.75 -27.31 29.14
CA ILE A 391 6.55 -28.13 29.37
C ILE A 391 6.82 -29.17 30.47
N SER A 392 8.01 -29.79 30.48
CA SER A 392 8.39 -30.78 31.48
C SER A 392 9.91 -30.95 31.55
N GLY A 393 10.39 -31.55 32.65
CA GLY A 393 11.79 -31.85 32.89
C GLY A 393 12.52 -30.86 33.81
N LEU A 394 12.00 -29.63 33.97
CA LEU A 394 12.58 -28.61 34.85
C LEU A 394 11.53 -28.03 35.78
N GLN A 395 11.97 -27.50 36.92
CA GLN A 395 11.12 -26.85 37.92
C GLN A 395 11.55 -25.39 38.13
N PRO A 396 10.63 -24.52 38.56
CA PRO A 396 10.99 -23.14 38.92
C PRO A 396 12.07 -23.13 40.00
N GLY A 397 13.13 -22.32 39.81
CA GLY A 397 14.29 -22.24 40.64
C GLY A 397 15.51 -23.08 40.14
N ASP A 398 15.30 -24.00 39.22
CA ASP A 398 16.39 -24.77 38.62
C ASP A 398 17.35 -23.87 37.84
N ARG A 399 18.63 -24.04 38.01
CA ARG A 399 19.66 -23.34 37.23
C ARG A 399 20.16 -24.25 36.12
N VAL A 400 20.12 -23.76 34.90
CA VAL A 400 20.44 -24.55 33.70
C VAL A 400 21.46 -23.84 32.82
N ILE A 401 22.24 -24.63 32.09
CA ILE A 401 23.22 -24.15 31.12
C ILE A 401 22.53 -24.03 29.77
N LEU A 402 22.57 -22.83 29.18
CA LEU A 402 21.91 -22.51 27.92
C LEU A 402 22.87 -22.44 26.72
N SER A 403 24.19 -22.41 26.99
CA SER A 403 25.22 -22.45 25.94
C SER A 403 25.23 -23.81 25.23
N ASP A 404 25.79 -23.86 24.03
CA ASP A 404 25.96 -25.11 23.29
C ASP A 404 26.91 -26.07 24.05
N MET A 405 26.33 -27.16 24.50
CA MET A 405 27.01 -28.22 25.26
C MET A 405 27.18 -29.51 24.45
N SER A 406 27.02 -29.47 23.12
CA SER A 406 27.10 -30.65 22.23
C SER A 406 28.37 -31.43 22.33
N GLN A 407 29.50 -30.81 22.69
CA GLN A 407 30.79 -31.49 22.95
C GLN A 407 30.73 -32.49 24.13
N TRP A 408 29.79 -32.28 25.05
CA TRP A 408 29.62 -33.11 26.25
C TRP A 408 28.34 -33.94 26.23
N ASP A 409 27.68 -34.06 25.09
CA ASP A 409 26.41 -34.80 24.94
C ASP A 409 26.55 -36.31 25.30
N ALA A 410 27.76 -36.87 25.20
CA ALA A 410 28.04 -38.25 25.61
C ALA A 410 28.12 -38.43 27.14
N ASN A 411 28.14 -37.35 27.93
CA ASN A 411 28.33 -37.40 29.37
C ASN A 411 27.03 -37.00 30.09
N ASP A 412 26.63 -37.80 31.08
CA ASP A 412 25.47 -37.51 31.94
C ASP A 412 25.74 -36.40 32.97
N ARG A 413 27.02 -36.08 33.20
CA ARG A 413 27.45 -35.10 34.21
C ARG A 413 28.71 -34.36 33.77
N VAL A 414 28.72 -33.07 34.04
CA VAL A 414 29.86 -32.17 33.82
C VAL A 414 30.14 -31.40 35.12
N ARG A 415 31.36 -30.94 35.32
CA ARG A 415 31.78 -30.14 36.48
C ARG A 415 32.19 -28.75 35.98
N LEU A 416 31.64 -27.72 36.58
CA LEU A 416 32.04 -26.33 36.34
C LEU A 416 33.27 -26.01 37.19
N ASN A 417 34.27 -25.41 36.55
CA ASN A 417 35.52 -25.00 37.23
C ASN A 417 35.62 -23.48 37.31
#